data_66e7cda2cc348fa02d6c149d4831d39b
#
_entry.id   66e7cda2cc348fa02d6c149d4831d39b
#
_cell.length_a   1.000
_cell.length_b   1.000
_cell.length_c   1.000
_cell.angle_alpha   90.00
_cell.angle_beta   90.00
_cell.angle_gamma   90.00
#
_symmetry.space_group_name_H-M   'P 1'
#
loop_
_entity.id
_entity.type
_entity.pdbx_description
1 polymer ?
#
loop_
_entity_poly.entity_id
_entity_poly.type
_entity_poly.pdbx_seq_one_letter_code
_entity_poly.pdbx_strand_id
1 'polypeptide(L)'
;MSGYGQALILDNSVWARLIDGRLGDAERETFGAALVAGELWTCPPSLLEMRYSARDAQDFALLAAELNAIPHAPLSAEAAAAGVTAQSELAAVPGISHRVKPVDLLIAATAAEHDLGVLHYDHDYDTIEQHTSLSFSSVWVAPRGSIG
;
A
#
# COMPACT_ATOMS: atom_id res chain seq x y z
N MET A 1 19.52 -6.42 11.22
CA MET A 1 18.40 -6.57 10.26
C MET A 1 17.93 -5.22 9.80
N SER A 2 17.85 -5.00 8.51
CA SER A 2 17.37 -3.76 7.94
C SER A 2 15.99 -3.94 7.31
N GLY A 3 15.19 -2.88 7.33
CA GLY A 3 13.92 -2.82 6.62
C GLY A 3 14.13 -2.47 5.15
N TYR A 4 13.27 -1.59 4.63
CA TYR A 4 13.30 -1.23 3.21
C TYR A 4 14.14 0.01 2.92
N GLY A 5 14.64 0.68 3.96
CA GLY A 5 15.44 1.88 3.82
C GLY A 5 14.66 3.14 3.44
N GLN A 6 13.34 3.08 3.51
CA GLN A 6 12.45 4.19 3.19
C GLN A 6 11.10 4.01 3.87
N ALA A 7 10.35 5.10 4.00
CA ALA A 7 9.01 5.06 4.57
C ALA A 7 7.99 4.66 3.49
N LEU A 8 7.13 3.70 3.80
CA LEU A 8 6.19 3.09 2.85
C LEU A 8 4.80 2.97 3.44
N ILE A 9 3.77 3.26 2.65
CA ILE A 9 2.40 2.90 3.02
C ILE A 9 2.22 1.41 2.78
N LEU A 10 1.68 0.72 3.77
CA LEU A 10 1.40 -0.71 3.72
C LEU A 10 0.09 -0.95 2.96
N ASP A 11 0.17 -1.70 1.86
CA ASP A 11 -1.02 -2.12 1.12
C ASP A 11 -1.57 -3.44 1.66
N ASN A 12 -2.88 -3.62 1.53
CA ASN A 12 -3.54 -4.84 1.97
C ASN A 12 -3.01 -6.10 1.27
N SER A 13 -2.49 -5.99 0.06
CA SER A 13 -1.92 -7.14 -0.65
C SER A 13 -0.75 -7.77 0.11
N VAL A 14 0.01 -6.96 0.87
CA VAL A 14 1.08 -7.45 1.75
C VAL A 14 0.51 -7.98 3.05
N TRP A 15 -0.37 -7.19 3.68
CA TRP A 15 -0.96 -7.54 4.98
C TRP A 15 -1.69 -8.88 4.93
N ALA A 16 -2.49 -9.11 3.90
CA ALA A 16 -3.23 -10.36 3.72
C ALA A 16 -2.27 -11.55 3.62
N ARG A 17 -1.17 -11.42 2.90
CA ARG A 17 -0.19 -12.48 2.75
C ARG A 17 0.61 -12.74 4.03
N LEU A 18 0.87 -11.69 4.79
CA LEU A 18 1.51 -11.82 6.10
C LEU A 18 0.63 -12.63 7.06
N ILE A 19 -0.65 -12.26 7.16
CA ILE A 19 -1.60 -12.95 8.05
C ILE A 19 -1.80 -14.40 7.64
N ASP A 20 -1.87 -14.68 6.33
CA ASP A 20 -2.08 -16.02 5.80
C ASP A 20 -0.81 -16.88 5.84
N GLY A 21 0.31 -16.35 6.34
CA GLY A 21 1.56 -17.08 6.43
C GLY A 21 2.22 -17.36 5.08
N ARG A 22 1.94 -16.55 4.06
CA ARG A 22 2.45 -16.76 2.70
C ARG A 22 3.76 -16.02 2.41
N LEU A 23 4.20 -15.14 3.31
CA LEU A 23 5.51 -14.50 3.17
C LEU A 23 6.61 -15.46 3.63
N GLY A 24 7.72 -15.49 2.90
CA GLY A 24 8.90 -16.26 3.31
C GLY A 24 9.59 -15.67 4.52
N ASP A 25 10.57 -16.40 5.07
CA ASP A 25 11.30 -15.96 6.27
C ASP A 25 12.02 -14.63 6.04
N ALA A 26 12.70 -14.49 4.90
CA ALA A 26 13.44 -13.26 4.57
C ALA A 26 12.50 -12.05 4.48
N GLU A 27 11.34 -12.20 3.82
CA GLU A 27 10.36 -11.13 3.69
C GLU A 27 9.76 -10.74 5.05
N ARG A 28 9.48 -11.72 5.90
CA ARG A 28 8.98 -11.46 7.26
C ARG A 28 10.00 -10.75 8.13
N GLU A 29 11.28 -11.11 8.00
CA GLU A 29 12.36 -10.44 8.74
C GLU A 29 12.48 -8.97 8.32
N THR A 30 12.49 -8.71 7.03
CA THR A 30 12.54 -7.34 6.49
C THR A 30 11.34 -6.52 6.94
N PHE A 31 10.15 -7.11 6.86
CA PHE A 31 8.89 -6.47 7.30
C PHE A 31 8.95 -6.13 8.79
N GLY A 32 9.39 -7.08 9.63
CA GLY A 32 9.52 -6.85 11.07
C GLY A 32 10.52 -5.75 11.40
N ALA A 33 11.66 -5.73 10.71
CA ALA A 33 12.66 -4.68 10.89
C ALA A 33 12.10 -3.31 10.48
N ALA A 34 11.32 -3.26 9.41
CA ALA A 34 10.67 -2.03 8.95
C ALA A 34 9.65 -1.51 9.97
N LEU A 35 8.87 -2.41 10.58
CA LEU A 35 7.95 -2.04 11.65
C LEU A 35 8.68 -1.39 12.83
N VAL A 36 9.75 -2.02 13.29
CA VAL A 36 10.54 -1.52 14.41
C VAL A 36 11.16 -0.17 14.08
N ALA A 37 11.61 0.02 12.84
CA ALA A 37 12.23 1.26 12.40
C ALA A 37 11.24 2.39 12.11
N GLY A 38 9.93 2.14 12.18
CA GLY A 38 8.91 3.16 11.87
C GLY A 38 8.79 3.46 10.39
N GLU A 39 9.20 2.53 9.52
CA GLU A 39 9.14 2.71 8.07
C GLU A 39 7.75 2.45 7.49
N LEU A 40 6.92 1.68 8.17
CA LEU A 40 5.60 1.31 7.66
C LEU A 40 4.53 2.28 8.15
N TRP A 41 3.68 2.72 7.23
CA TRP A 41 2.63 3.70 7.46
C TRP A 41 1.29 3.14 7.00
N THR A 42 0.21 3.67 7.56
CA THR A 42 -1.16 3.42 7.08
C THR A 42 -1.75 4.73 6.58
N CYS A 43 -2.84 4.63 5.84
CA CYS A 43 -3.66 5.76 5.44
C CYS A 43 -5.12 5.31 5.44
N PRO A 44 -6.11 6.23 5.40
CA PRO A 44 -7.52 5.82 5.45
C PRO A 44 -7.90 4.75 4.42
N PRO A 45 -7.53 4.87 3.13
CA PRO A 45 -7.89 3.82 2.16
C PRO A 45 -7.27 2.45 2.48
N SER A 46 -5.99 2.39 2.89
CA SER A 46 -5.35 1.13 3.23
C SER A 46 -5.94 0.51 4.49
N LEU A 47 -6.27 1.35 5.48
CA LEU A 47 -6.93 0.88 6.70
C LEU A 47 -8.29 0.25 6.42
N LEU A 48 -9.08 0.89 5.56
CA LEU A 48 -10.40 0.36 5.20
C LEU A 48 -10.29 -1.02 4.56
N GLU A 49 -9.34 -1.21 3.67
CA GLU A 49 -9.12 -2.51 3.02
C GLU A 49 -8.63 -3.56 4.00
N MET A 50 -7.64 -3.23 4.83
CA MET A 50 -7.09 -4.18 5.80
C MET A 50 -8.13 -4.61 6.82
N ARG A 51 -8.94 -3.66 7.32
CA ARG A 51 -9.98 -3.96 8.31
C ARG A 51 -11.21 -4.65 7.73
N TYR A 52 -11.41 -4.54 6.41
CA TYR A 52 -12.54 -5.19 5.74
C TYR A 52 -12.54 -6.71 5.92
N SER A 53 -11.36 -7.32 6.09
CA SER A 53 -11.22 -8.77 6.25
C SER A 53 -11.55 -9.28 7.65
N ALA A 54 -11.81 -8.41 8.62
CA ALA A 54 -12.17 -8.82 9.98
C ALA A 54 -13.47 -9.63 9.98
N ARG A 55 -13.49 -10.73 10.75
CA ARG A 55 -14.58 -11.70 10.73
C ARG A 55 -15.76 -11.32 11.62
N ASP A 56 -15.49 -10.59 12.70
CA ASP A 56 -16.50 -10.18 13.67
C ASP A 56 -16.03 -8.93 14.45
N ALA A 57 -16.83 -8.44 15.37
CA ALA A 57 -16.53 -7.22 16.11
C ALA A 57 -15.27 -7.36 16.98
N GLN A 58 -15.03 -8.53 17.57
CA GLN A 58 -13.84 -8.76 18.39
C GLN A 58 -12.58 -8.77 17.55
N ASP A 59 -12.59 -9.49 16.43
CA ASP A 59 -11.49 -9.56 15.47
C ASP A 59 -11.19 -8.16 14.93
N PHE A 60 -12.23 -7.40 14.58
CA PHE A 60 -12.09 -6.02 14.11
C PHE A 60 -11.40 -5.14 15.16
N ALA A 61 -11.80 -5.23 16.43
CA ALA A 61 -11.21 -4.43 17.50
C ALA A 61 -9.73 -4.74 17.70
N LEU A 62 -9.34 -6.02 17.65
CA LEU A 62 -7.95 -6.44 17.77
C LEU A 62 -7.12 -5.92 16.59
N LEU A 63 -7.62 -6.08 15.38
CA LEU A 63 -6.95 -5.62 14.18
C LEU A 63 -6.79 -4.10 14.17
N ALA A 64 -7.84 -3.36 14.52
CA ALA A 64 -7.79 -1.90 14.62
C ALA A 64 -6.75 -1.45 15.64
N ALA A 65 -6.64 -2.12 16.78
CA ALA A 65 -5.62 -1.81 17.79
C ALA A 65 -4.20 -2.02 17.26
N GLU A 66 -3.96 -3.13 16.55
CA GLU A 66 -2.66 -3.40 15.93
C GLU A 66 -2.29 -2.32 14.92
N LEU A 67 -3.22 -1.96 14.04
CA LEU A 67 -2.98 -0.98 12.98
C LEU A 67 -2.82 0.43 13.51
N ASN A 68 -3.48 0.77 14.64
CA ASN A 68 -3.32 2.07 15.27
C ASN A 68 -1.91 2.31 15.83
N ALA A 69 -1.13 1.27 16.04
CA ALA A 69 0.25 1.40 16.49
C ALA A 69 1.20 1.83 15.36
N ILE A 70 0.75 1.78 14.13
CA ILE A 70 1.53 2.14 12.94
C ILE A 70 1.33 3.64 12.64
N PRO A 71 2.39 4.39 12.24
CA PRO A 71 2.24 5.77 11.81
C PRO A 71 1.19 5.93 10.72
N HIS A 72 0.50 7.06 10.69
CA HIS A 72 -0.66 7.27 9.81
C HIS A 72 -0.49 8.53 8.96
N ALA A 73 -0.73 8.40 7.65
CA ALA A 73 -0.74 9.51 6.70
C ALA A 73 -2.20 9.84 6.35
N PRO A 74 -2.67 11.07 6.61
CA PRO A 74 -4.05 11.42 6.29
C PRO A 74 -4.28 11.56 4.79
N LEU A 75 -5.50 11.26 4.35
CA LEU A 75 -5.95 11.49 2.99
C LEU A 75 -6.49 12.93 2.90
N SER A 76 -5.84 13.76 2.10
CA SER A 76 -6.27 15.14 1.87
C SER A 76 -7.20 15.25 0.67
N ALA A 77 -7.88 16.40 0.55
CA ALA A 77 -8.68 16.70 -0.64
C ALA A 77 -7.79 16.78 -1.89
N GLU A 78 -6.57 17.30 -1.74
CA GLU A 78 -5.61 17.41 -2.84
C GLU A 78 -5.15 16.03 -3.32
N ALA A 79 -4.87 15.11 -2.40
CA ALA A 79 -4.51 13.74 -2.77
C ALA A 79 -5.66 13.03 -3.46
N ALA A 80 -6.89 13.20 -2.98
CA ALA A 80 -8.07 12.62 -3.61
C ALA A 80 -8.22 13.14 -5.05
N ALA A 81 -8.08 14.44 -5.27
CA ALA A 81 -8.12 15.05 -6.60
C ALA A 81 -6.98 14.52 -7.50
N ALA A 82 -5.78 14.37 -6.96
CA ALA A 82 -4.63 13.83 -7.69
C ALA A 82 -4.90 12.37 -8.13
N GLY A 83 -5.58 11.58 -7.31
CA GLY A 83 -6.00 10.23 -7.67
C GLY A 83 -6.95 10.20 -8.85
N VAL A 84 -7.92 11.11 -8.88
CA VAL A 84 -8.86 11.25 -10.00
C VAL A 84 -8.11 11.64 -11.28
N THR A 85 -7.19 12.60 -11.19
CA THR A 85 -6.34 13.00 -12.30
C THR A 85 -5.52 11.83 -12.83
N ALA A 86 -4.93 11.03 -11.94
CA ALA A 86 -4.14 9.87 -12.31
C ALA A 86 -4.96 8.84 -13.11
N GLN A 87 -6.22 8.62 -12.73
CA GLN A 87 -7.11 7.75 -13.49
C GLN A 87 -7.27 8.24 -14.94
N SER A 88 -7.48 9.53 -15.12
CA SER A 88 -7.58 10.14 -16.45
C SER A 88 -6.28 9.98 -17.25
N GLU A 89 -5.14 10.13 -16.60
CA GLU A 89 -3.84 9.93 -17.23
C GLU A 89 -3.68 8.49 -17.73
N LEU A 90 -4.08 7.50 -16.93
CA LEU A 90 -4.04 6.08 -17.34
C LEU A 90 -4.92 5.83 -18.56
N ALA A 91 -6.12 6.41 -18.58
CA ALA A 91 -7.06 6.24 -19.68
C ALA A 91 -6.50 6.82 -21.00
N ALA A 92 -5.63 7.82 -20.92
CA ALA A 92 -5.06 8.48 -22.08
C ALA A 92 -3.84 7.75 -22.67
N VAL A 93 -3.26 6.78 -21.96
CA VAL A 93 -2.06 6.05 -22.42
C VAL A 93 -2.49 4.87 -23.28
N PRO A 94 -2.06 4.81 -24.57
CA PRO A 94 -2.40 3.65 -25.42
C PRO A 94 -1.88 2.34 -24.83
N GLY A 95 -2.74 1.32 -24.79
CA GLY A 95 -2.40 0.00 -24.28
C GLY A 95 -2.44 -0.15 -22.76
N ILE A 96 -2.67 0.92 -22.02
CA ILE A 96 -2.77 0.90 -20.55
C ILE A 96 -4.23 1.06 -20.15
N SER A 97 -4.65 0.27 -19.17
CA SER A 97 -6.02 0.35 -18.65
C SER A 97 -6.13 1.38 -17.53
N HIS A 98 -7.21 2.17 -17.55
CA HIS A 98 -7.59 3.01 -16.42
C HIS A 98 -8.23 2.20 -15.28
N ARG A 99 -8.42 0.90 -15.48
CA ARG A 99 -9.19 0.04 -14.57
C ARG A 99 -8.34 -0.57 -13.46
N VAL A 100 -7.41 0.20 -12.92
CA VAL A 100 -6.78 -0.12 -11.64
C VAL A 100 -7.81 0.15 -10.53
N LYS A 101 -7.65 -0.53 -9.41
CA LYS A 101 -8.59 -0.34 -8.29
C LYS A 101 -8.59 1.11 -7.84
N PRO A 102 -9.75 1.74 -7.66
CA PRO A 102 -9.81 3.14 -7.19
C PRO A 102 -9.08 3.38 -5.87
N VAL A 103 -9.14 2.42 -4.95
CA VAL A 103 -8.45 2.51 -3.66
C VAL A 103 -6.93 2.59 -3.87
N ASP A 104 -6.37 1.85 -4.83
CA ASP A 104 -4.93 1.88 -5.12
C ASP A 104 -4.49 3.27 -5.60
N LEU A 105 -5.33 3.95 -6.37
CA LEU A 105 -5.06 5.34 -6.79
C LEU A 105 -5.03 6.29 -5.60
N LEU A 106 -5.93 6.12 -4.63
CA LEU A 106 -5.95 6.95 -3.42
C LEU A 106 -4.75 6.67 -2.53
N ILE A 107 -4.33 5.42 -2.41
CA ILE A 107 -3.13 5.05 -1.66
C ILE A 107 -1.89 5.66 -2.32
N ALA A 108 -1.74 5.50 -3.63
CA ALA A 108 -0.61 6.06 -4.37
C ALA A 108 -0.56 7.60 -4.28
N ALA A 109 -1.72 8.26 -4.38
CA ALA A 109 -1.81 9.71 -4.27
C ALA A 109 -1.43 10.19 -2.86
N THR A 110 -1.85 9.48 -1.82
CA THR A 110 -1.47 9.78 -0.45
C THR A 110 0.03 9.61 -0.25
N ALA A 111 0.60 8.53 -0.78
CA ALA A 111 2.04 8.29 -0.72
C ALA A 111 2.81 9.44 -1.40
N ALA A 112 2.37 9.85 -2.59
CA ALA A 112 3.01 10.95 -3.33
C ALA A 112 2.99 12.26 -2.53
N GLU A 113 1.87 12.57 -1.88
CA GLU A 113 1.72 13.81 -1.11
C GLU A 113 2.65 13.85 0.11
N HIS A 114 2.88 12.71 0.74
CA HIS A 114 3.67 12.63 1.97
C HIS A 114 5.10 12.14 1.76
N ASP A 115 5.58 12.10 0.53
CA ASP A 115 6.91 11.61 0.18
C ASP A 115 7.16 10.17 0.68
N LEU A 116 6.13 9.34 0.59
CA LEU A 116 6.19 7.92 0.95
C LEU A 116 6.18 7.07 -0.32
N GLY A 117 6.64 5.83 -0.20
CA GLY A 117 6.37 4.81 -1.20
C GLY A 117 5.19 3.94 -0.79
N VAL A 118 4.94 2.89 -1.56
CA VAL A 118 3.90 1.89 -1.27
C VAL A 118 4.55 0.52 -1.27
N LEU A 119 4.39 -0.21 -0.18
CA LEU A 119 4.80 -1.61 -0.07
C LEU A 119 3.62 -2.50 -0.46
N HIS A 120 3.77 -3.30 -1.51
CA HIS A 120 2.66 -4.02 -2.11
C HIS A 120 3.08 -5.37 -2.72
N TYR A 121 2.07 -6.11 -3.16
CA TYR A 121 2.24 -7.29 -4.02
C TYR A 121 1.18 -7.26 -5.13
N ASP A 122 1.14 -6.12 -5.88
CA ASP A 122 0.15 -5.86 -6.94
C ASP A 122 0.78 -4.99 -8.02
N HIS A 123 0.90 -5.53 -9.24
CA HIS A 123 1.55 -4.82 -10.35
C HIS A 123 0.83 -3.51 -10.74
N ASP A 124 -0.40 -3.28 -10.30
CA ASP A 124 -1.11 -2.04 -10.58
C ASP A 124 -0.34 -0.83 -10.04
N TYR A 125 0.40 -0.96 -8.94
CA TYR A 125 1.23 0.12 -8.44
C TYR A 125 2.38 0.47 -9.37
N ASP A 126 2.97 -0.52 -10.06
CA ASP A 126 3.98 -0.24 -11.09
C ASP A 126 3.36 0.54 -12.25
N THR A 127 2.16 0.15 -12.66
CA THR A 127 1.41 0.84 -13.72
C THR A 127 1.15 2.30 -13.34
N ILE A 128 0.70 2.54 -12.10
CA ILE A 128 0.44 3.89 -11.61
C ILE A 128 1.73 4.71 -11.56
N GLU A 129 2.81 4.15 -11.03
CA GLU A 129 4.10 4.83 -10.93
C GLU A 129 4.63 5.24 -12.30
N GLN A 130 4.55 4.33 -13.28
CA GLN A 130 5.15 4.53 -14.61
C GLN A 130 4.32 5.44 -15.52
N HIS A 131 3.00 5.50 -15.35
CA HIS A 131 2.10 6.10 -16.33
C HIS A 131 1.26 7.26 -15.80
N THR A 132 1.51 7.72 -14.58
CA THR A 132 0.81 8.88 -14.01
C THR A 132 1.81 9.90 -13.47
N SER A 133 1.30 11.10 -13.16
CA SER A 133 2.09 12.16 -12.55
C SER A 133 2.32 11.95 -11.05
N LEU A 134 1.76 10.90 -10.45
CA LEU A 134 2.00 10.60 -9.04
C LEU A 134 3.44 10.13 -8.83
N SER A 135 4.20 10.87 -8.02
CA SER A 135 5.60 10.57 -7.72
C SER A 135 5.69 9.82 -6.39
N PHE A 136 5.87 8.52 -6.45
CA PHE A 136 6.05 7.64 -5.30
C PHE A 136 6.90 6.43 -5.69
N SER A 137 7.46 5.72 -4.71
CA SER A 137 8.19 4.48 -4.97
C SER A 137 7.24 3.29 -4.91
N SER A 138 7.17 2.51 -5.99
CA SER A 138 6.45 1.23 -6.02
C SER A 138 7.41 0.13 -5.55
N VAL A 139 7.14 -0.46 -4.38
CA VAL A 139 8.06 -1.41 -3.76
C VAL A 139 7.37 -2.75 -3.54
N TRP A 140 7.89 -3.79 -4.18
CA TRP A 140 7.39 -5.16 -4.02
C TRP A 140 7.90 -5.77 -2.72
N VAL A 141 7.01 -6.42 -1.96
CA VAL A 141 7.40 -7.17 -0.75
C VAL A 141 8.19 -8.42 -1.11
N ALA A 142 7.96 -8.97 -2.29
CA ALA A 142 8.67 -10.13 -2.85
C ALA A 142 8.60 -10.04 -4.37
N PRO A 143 9.47 -10.75 -5.12
CA PRO A 143 9.41 -10.71 -6.58
C PRO A 143 8.03 -11.11 -7.10
N ARG A 144 7.56 -10.40 -8.13
CA ARG A 144 6.26 -10.65 -8.75
C ARG A 144 6.13 -12.12 -9.16
N GLY A 145 5.00 -12.74 -8.78
CA GLY A 145 4.71 -14.13 -9.12
C GLY A 145 5.39 -15.15 -8.21
N SER A 146 6.18 -14.72 -7.21
CA SER A 146 6.88 -15.65 -6.30
C SER A 146 6.01 -16.12 -5.14
N ILE A 147 4.88 -15.45 -4.87
CA ILE A 147 3.94 -15.77 -3.80
C ILE A 147 2.53 -15.92 -4.38
N GLY A 148 1.75 -16.80 -3.81
CA GLY A 148 0.37 -17.02 -4.21
C GLY A 148 -0.60 -15.90 -3.82
#